data_99adc225e272c9edece0a2abbd294945
#
_entry.id   99adc225e272c9edece0a2abbd294945
#
_cell.length_a   1.000
_cell.length_b   1.000
_cell.length_c   1.000
_cell.angle_alpha   90.00
_cell.angle_beta   90.00
_cell.angle_gamma   90.00
#
_symmetry.space_group_name_H-M   'P 1'
#
loop_
_entity.id
_entity.type
_entity.pdbx_description
1 polymer ?
#
loop_
_entity_poly.entity_id
_entity_poly.type
_entity_poly.pdbx_seq_one_letter_code
_entity_poly.pdbx_strand_id
1 'polypeptide(L)'
;MLRVCVVLALLVVMVMGQGRTLLRPDPESCKNRIKHAATFRNGHYYFFSWLHGPTQKHERDWLDARNICRKHCQDLVSIETQEENTFVKNALSEGNVKYIWTSGRKCNFDGCDRPDLKPTIINGWFWSGSGKRIPPTNSKAGWNGDWSRTGGGNQPQPDNREFRETGNDEACIAILNNFYNDGVVWHDVACHHVKPWICEDSEELLAFARSSDRSIP
;
A
#
# COMPACT_ATOMS: atom_id res chain seq x y z
N MET A 1 47.81 33.48 -39.22
CA MET A 1 47.65 32.71 -37.97
C MET A 1 46.18 32.76 -37.58
N LEU A 2 45.43 31.69 -37.88
CA LEU A 2 43.99 31.60 -37.63
C LEU A 2 43.80 30.97 -36.23
N ARG A 3 43.22 31.71 -35.29
CA ARG A 3 42.88 31.17 -33.97
C ARG A 3 41.55 30.52 -34.03
N VAL A 4 41.53 29.19 -33.98
CA VAL A 4 40.29 28.39 -33.82
C VAL A 4 39.86 28.44 -32.36
N CYS A 5 38.77 29.14 -32.05
CA CYS A 5 38.09 29.05 -30.75
C CYS A 5 37.22 27.81 -30.72
N VAL A 6 37.64 26.81 -29.98
CA VAL A 6 36.81 25.64 -29.68
C VAL A 6 35.86 26.00 -28.57
N VAL A 7 34.58 26.18 -28.86
CA VAL A 7 33.52 26.34 -27.87
C VAL A 7 33.09 24.95 -27.43
N LEU A 8 33.53 24.54 -26.24
CA LEU A 8 33.02 23.33 -25.57
C LEU A 8 31.60 23.64 -25.00
N ALA A 9 30.57 23.17 -25.73
CA ALA A 9 29.22 23.17 -25.20
C ALA A 9 29.08 22.04 -24.19
N LEU A 10 29.09 22.38 -22.90
CA LEU A 10 28.72 21.48 -21.82
C LEU A 10 27.22 21.24 -21.87
N LEU A 11 26.81 20.12 -22.45
CA LEU A 11 25.46 19.58 -22.32
C LEU A 11 25.27 19.10 -20.87
N VAL A 12 24.72 19.95 -20.02
CA VAL A 12 24.19 19.55 -18.71
C VAL A 12 22.90 18.80 -18.98
N VAL A 13 22.99 17.46 -19.02
CA VAL A 13 21.79 16.60 -18.99
C VAL A 13 21.23 16.72 -17.59
N MET A 14 20.23 17.57 -17.40
CA MET A 14 19.38 17.52 -16.20
C MET A 14 18.62 16.21 -16.26
N VAL A 15 19.09 15.19 -15.55
CA VAL A 15 18.29 14.03 -15.19
C VAL A 15 17.26 14.54 -14.20
N MET A 16 16.12 15.02 -14.71
CA MET A 16 14.93 15.20 -13.91
C MET A 16 14.58 13.82 -13.39
N GLY A 17 14.86 13.54 -12.13
CA GLY A 17 14.37 12.36 -11.45
C GLY A 17 12.85 12.36 -11.58
N GLN A 18 12.30 11.57 -12.50
CA GLN A 18 10.86 11.39 -12.62
C GLN A 18 10.41 10.78 -11.29
N GLY A 19 9.73 11.58 -10.48
CA GLY A 19 9.12 11.10 -9.24
C GLY A 19 8.27 9.88 -9.57
N ARG A 20 8.46 8.81 -8.81
CA ARG A 20 7.67 7.58 -8.97
C ARG A 20 6.20 7.92 -8.78
N THR A 21 5.36 7.59 -9.77
CA THR A 21 3.94 7.94 -9.82
C THR A 21 3.06 6.68 -9.79
N LEU A 22 1.78 6.87 -9.50
CA LEU A 22 0.79 5.79 -9.61
C LEU A 22 0.55 5.45 -11.09
N LEU A 23 0.62 4.17 -11.41
CA LEU A 23 0.35 3.66 -12.76
C LEU A 23 -1.16 3.61 -13.02
N ARG A 24 -1.51 3.81 -14.30
CA ARG A 24 -2.84 3.50 -14.80
C ARG A 24 -2.98 2.00 -15.03
N PRO A 25 -4.20 1.45 -14.99
CA PRO A 25 -4.42 0.05 -15.33
C PRO A 25 -4.10 -0.22 -16.80
N ASP A 26 -3.61 -1.43 -17.07
CA ASP A 26 -3.38 -1.94 -18.40
C ASP A 26 -4.53 -2.91 -18.76
N PRO A 27 -5.34 -2.64 -19.81
CA PRO A 27 -6.51 -3.43 -20.14
C PRO A 27 -6.24 -4.93 -20.31
N GLU A 28 -5.14 -5.29 -20.96
CA GLU A 28 -4.78 -6.70 -21.16
C GLU A 28 -4.41 -7.38 -19.83
N SER A 29 -3.65 -6.69 -18.98
CA SER A 29 -3.34 -7.18 -17.63
C SER A 29 -4.60 -7.29 -16.75
N CYS A 30 -5.54 -6.37 -16.88
CA CYS A 30 -6.83 -6.40 -16.17
C CYS A 30 -7.67 -7.61 -16.56
N LYS A 31 -7.73 -7.92 -17.86
CA LYS A 31 -8.45 -9.08 -18.40
C LYS A 31 -7.90 -10.40 -17.87
N ASN A 32 -6.58 -10.48 -17.78
CA ASN A 32 -5.84 -11.67 -17.35
C ASN A 32 -5.42 -11.63 -15.87
N ARG A 33 -6.07 -10.77 -15.05
CA ARG A 33 -5.70 -10.65 -13.63
C ARG A 33 -5.88 -11.96 -12.88
N ILE A 34 -4.93 -12.27 -12.04
CA ILE A 34 -4.92 -13.50 -11.24
C ILE A 34 -5.84 -13.34 -10.02
N LYS A 35 -6.63 -14.36 -9.75
CA LYS A 35 -7.61 -14.41 -8.69
C LYS A 35 -7.35 -15.65 -7.84
N HIS A 36 -6.69 -15.48 -6.67
CA HIS A 36 -6.37 -16.60 -5.78
C HIS A 36 -7.50 -16.93 -4.82
N ALA A 37 -8.25 -15.93 -4.38
CA ALA A 37 -9.39 -16.13 -3.50
C ALA A 37 -10.60 -15.43 -4.08
N ALA A 38 -11.75 -16.12 -4.00
CA ALA A 38 -13.02 -15.51 -4.27
C ALA A 38 -13.46 -14.65 -3.08
N THR A 39 -14.24 -13.73 -3.42
CA THR A 39 -14.78 -12.62 -2.71
C THR A 39 -15.35 -12.91 -1.35
N PHE A 40 -15.06 -12.02 -0.49
CA PHE A 40 -15.93 -11.59 0.56
C PHE A 40 -17.22 -10.97 -0.03
N ARG A 41 -18.22 -10.68 0.78
CA ARG A 41 -19.52 -10.10 0.42
C ARG A 41 -19.50 -8.90 -0.54
N ASN A 42 -18.32 -8.30 -0.78
CA ASN A 42 -18.11 -7.18 -1.70
C ASN A 42 -17.98 -7.58 -3.18
N GLY A 43 -17.85 -8.86 -3.50
CA GLY A 43 -17.69 -9.32 -4.89
C GLY A 43 -16.26 -9.21 -5.44
N HIS A 44 -15.27 -8.80 -4.64
CA HIS A 44 -13.89 -8.62 -5.07
C HIS A 44 -13.08 -9.91 -5.08
N TYR A 45 -12.11 -10.00 -5.94
CA TYR A 45 -11.11 -11.05 -5.94
C TYR A 45 -9.79 -10.54 -5.36
N TYR A 46 -9.06 -11.47 -4.74
CA TYR A 46 -7.78 -11.18 -4.10
C TYR A 46 -6.64 -11.91 -4.80
N PHE A 47 -5.51 -11.23 -4.91
CA PHE A 47 -4.24 -11.78 -5.35
C PHE A 47 -3.25 -11.76 -4.18
N PHE A 48 -2.57 -12.87 -3.94
CA PHE A 48 -1.53 -13.01 -2.92
C PHE A 48 -0.17 -13.14 -3.60
N SER A 49 0.75 -12.19 -3.39
CA SER A 49 2.04 -12.16 -4.08
C SER A 49 2.90 -13.40 -3.83
N TRP A 50 2.77 -14.03 -2.67
CA TRP A 50 3.52 -15.23 -2.30
C TRP A 50 2.99 -16.54 -2.91
N LEU A 51 1.79 -16.54 -3.48
CA LEU A 51 1.21 -17.72 -4.16
C LEU A 51 1.45 -17.70 -5.67
N HIS A 52 2.00 -16.63 -6.22
CA HIS A 52 2.24 -16.50 -7.65
C HIS A 52 3.73 -16.63 -7.97
N GLY A 53 4.12 -17.66 -8.74
CA GLY A 53 5.51 -17.98 -9.05
C GLY A 53 6.41 -16.79 -9.41
N PRO A 54 6.00 -15.90 -10.32
CA PRO A 54 6.76 -14.70 -10.68
C PRO A 54 7.01 -13.70 -9.55
N THR A 55 6.18 -13.69 -8.49
CA THR A 55 6.27 -12.72 -7.40
C THR A 55 6.63 -13.33 -6.05
N GLN A 56 6.50 -14.64 -5.87
CA GLN A 56 6.62 -15.30 -4.56
C GLN A 56 7.97 -15.11 -3.84
N LYS A 57 9.04 -14.80 -4.58
CA LYS A 57 10.38 -14.54 -4.04
C LYS A 57 10.76 -13.07 -4.06
N HIS A 58 9.82 -12.20 -4.39
CA HIS A 58 10.06 -10.78 -4.56
C HIS A 58 9.24 -9.97 -3.58
N GLU A 59 9.92 -9.18 -2.79
CA GLU A 59 9.32 -8.14 -1.97
C GLU A 59 9.43 -6.80 -2.71
N ARG A 60 8.50 -5.89 -2.46
CA ARG A 60 8.47 -4.56 -3.06
C ARG A 60 8.21 -3.52 -1.99
N ASP A 61 8.68 -2.29 -2.21
CA ASP A 61 8.21 -1.18 -1.42
C ASP A 61 6.72 -0.90 -1.70
N TRP A 62 6.13 -0.09 -0.87
CA TRP A 62 4.68 0.14 -0.90
C TRP A 62 4.18 0.65 -2.26
N LEU A 63 4.89 1.60 -2.89
CA LEU A 63 4.44 2.18 -4.16
C LEU A 63 4.58 1.20 -5.33
N ASP A 64 5.66 0.43 -5.38
CA ASP A 64 5.85 -0.59 -6.41
C ASP A 64 4.86 -1.73 -6.26
N ALA A 65 4.61 -2.20 -5.03
CA ALA A 65 3.58 -3.20 -4.75
C ALA A 65 2.21 -2.70 -5.21
N ARG A 66 1.86 -1.46 -4.87
CA ARG A 66 0.61 -0.82 -5.31
C ARG A 66 0.51 -0.72 -6.83
N ASN A 67 1.58 -0.31 -7.51
CA ASN A 67 1.61 -0.19 -8.97
C ASN A 67 1.46 -1.55 -9.68
N ILE A 68 2.00 -2.62 -9.10
CA ILE A 68 1.77 -3.97 -9.61
C ILE A 68 0.27 -4.32 -9.54
N CYS A 69 -0.39 -4.08 -8.41
CA CYS A 69 -1.83 -4.29 -8.30
C CYS A 69 -2.60 -3.44 -9.33
N ARG A 70 -2.32 -2.15 -9.41
CA ARG A 70 -3.03 -1.19 -10.27
C ARG A 70 -2.95 -1.54 -11.75
N LYS A 71 -1.81 -2.05 -12.20
CA LYS A 71 -1.65 -2.55 -13.57
C LYS A 71 -2.70 -3.61 -13.92
N HIS A 72 -3.13 -4.40 -12.95
CA HIS A 72 -4.09 -5.49 -13.09
C HIS A 72 -5.52 -5.13 -12.67
N CYS A 73 -5.89 -3.85 -12.66
CA CYS A 73 -7.20 -3.37 -12.17
C CYS A 73 -7.52 -3.73 -10.73
N GLN A 74 -6.49 -3.95 -9.93
CA GLN A 74 -6.56 -4.14 -8.49
C GLN A 74 -5.86 -2.96 -7.79
N ASP A 75 -6.02 -2.83 -6.48
CA ASP A 75 -5.16 -1.97 -5.66
C ASP A 75 -4.66 -2.81 -4.47
N LEU A 76 -3.76 -2.29 -3.67
CA LEU A 76 -3.43 -2.95 -2.42
C LEU A 76 -4.69 -3.11 -1.56
N VAL A 77 -4.79 -4.21 -0.83
CA VAL A 77 -5.98 -4.56 -0.04
C VAL A 77 -6.36 -3.44 0.94
N SER A 78 -7.65 -3.08 0.96
CA SER A 78 -8.27 -2.12 1.87
C SER A 78 -9.11 -2.88 2.87
N ILE A 79 -8.73 -2.87 4.14
CA ILE A 79 -9.38 -3.68 5.18
C ILE A 79 -10.45 -2.85 5.88
N GLU A 80 -11.68 -2.96 5.44
CA GLU A 80 -12.77 -2.08 5.86
C GLU A 80 -13.67 -2.70 6.94
N THR A 81 -13.59 -4.02 7.11
CA THR A 81 -14.41 -4.78 8.07
C THR A 81 -13.57 -5.73 8.93
N GLN A 82 -14.12 -6.15 10.06
CA GLN A 82 -13.48 -7.16 10.91
C GLN A 82 -13.39 -8.52 10.22
N GLU A 83 -14.40 -8.86 9.43
CA GLU A 83 -14.45 -10.10 8.67
C GLU A 83 -13.33 -10.15 7.64
N GLU A 84 -13.11 -9.06 6.91
CA GLU A 84 -12.01 -8.95 5.95
C GLU A 84 -10.65 -8.98 6.65
N ASN A 85 -10.52 -8.28 7.79
CA ASN A 85 -9.32 -8.37 8.62
C ASN A 85 -9.01 -9.81 9.02
N THR A 86 -10.02 -10.55 9.46
CA THR A 86 -9.88 -11.97 9.83
C THR A 86 -9.45 -12.82 8.63
N PHE A 87 -10.05 -12.60 7.47
CA PHE A 87 -9.68 -13.28 6.23
C PHE A 87 -8.21 -13.04 5.87
N VAL A 88 -7.76 -11.79 5.89
CA VAL A 88 -6.36 -11.43 5.60
C VAL A 88 -5.40 -12.05 6.63
N LYS A 89 -5.73 -11.98 7.92
CA LYS A 89 -4.92 -12.59 9.00
C LYS A 89 -4.78 -14.10 8.83
N ASN A 90 -5.85 -14.80 8.47
CA ASN A 90 -5.82 -16.23 8.21
C ASN A 90 -4.92 -16.53 7.01
N ALA A 91 -5.03 -15.78 5.91
CA ALA A 91 -4.19 -15.97 4.73
C ALA A 91 -2.68 -15.79 5.05
N LEU A 92 -2.32 -14.81 5.92
CA LEU A 92 -0.94 -14.64 6.37
C LEU A 92 -0.47 -15.84 7.20
N SER A 93 -1.31 -16.30 8.13
CA SER A 93 -0.98 -17.40 9.03
C SER A 93 -0.82 -18.71 8.26
N GLU A 94 -1.75 -19.04 7.37
CA GLU A 94 -1.72 -20.23 6.51
C GLU A 94 -0.53 -20.23 5.54
N GLY A 95 -0.23 -19.07 4.97
CA GLY A 95 0.92 -18.86 4.09
C GLY A 95 2.26 -18.77 4.80
N ASN A 96 2.29 -18.80 6.14
CA ASN A 96 3.46 -18.53 6.97
C ASN A 96 4.22 -17.26 6.53
N VAL A 97 3.47 -16.21 6.19
CA VAL A 97 4.00 -14.92 5.72
C VAL A 97 4.22 -14.01 6.92
N LYS A 98 5.43 -13.45 7.03
CA LYS A 98 5.82 -12.64 8.20
C LYS A 98 5.12 -11.28 8.25
N TYR A 99 4.85 -10.70 7.10
CA TYR A 99 4.27 -9.36 6.96
C TYR A 99 3.77 -9.12 5.53
N ILE A 100 2.87 -8.16 5.38
CA ILE A 100 2.38 -7.71 4.06
C ILE A 100 2.15 -6.21 4.04
N TRP A 101 2.18 -5.64 2.83
CA TRP A 101 1.60 -4.32 2.57
C TRP A 101 0.09 -4.40 2.41
N THR A 102 -0.58 -3.36 2.92
CA THR A 102 -1.97 -3.01 2.64
C THR A 102 -2.04 -1.68 1.89
N SER A 103 -3.23 -1.22 1.49
CA SER A 103 -3.41 0.12 0.91
C SER A 103 -3.39 1.25 1.94
N GLY A 104 -3.28 0.91 3.22
CA GLY A 104 -3.33 1.87 4.32
C GLY A 104 -2.23 2.92 4.23
N ARG A 105 -2.65 4.18 4.34
CA ARG A 105 -1.77 5.34 4.16
C ARG A 105 -2.10 6.45 5.15
N LYS A 106 -1.07 7.08 5.72
CA LYS A 106 -1.21 8.33 6.48
C LYS A 106 -1.22 9.52 5.53
N CYS A 107 -2.11 10.47 5.77
CA CYS A 107 -2.17 11.72 5.02
C CYS A 107 -0.99 12.63 5.42
N ASN A 108 0.07 12.59 4.63
CA ASN A 108 1.31 13.36 4.84
C ASN A 108 1.83 14.00 3.54
N PHE A 109 0.91 14.41 2.67
CA PHE A 109 1.17 15.02 1.36
C PHE A 109 0.29 16.27 1.17
N ASP A 110 0.41 16.94 0.03
CA ASP A 110 -0.37 18.15 -0.28
C ASP A 110 -1.87 17.91 -0.13
N GLY A 111 -2.56 18.84 0.56
CA GLY A 111 -3.99 18.72 0.89
C GLY A 111 -4.28 18.04 2.24
N CYS A 112 -3.26 17.61 2.98
CA CYS A 112 -3.41 17.01 4.32
C CYS A 112 -3.36 18.02 5.48
N ASP A 113 -3.27 19.32 5.20
CA ASP A 113 -3.22 20.37 6.23
C ASP A 113 -4.59 20.75 6.81
N ARG A 114 -5.56 19.90 6.64
CA ARG A 114 -6.93 20.08 7.14
C ARG A 114 -6.99 19.83 8.65
N PRO A 115 -7.71 20.68 9.39
CA PRO A 115 -7.85 20.54 10.85
C PRO A 115 -8.45 19.20 11.30
N ASP A 116 -9.40 18.65 10.53
CA ASP A 116 -10.04 17.36 10.83
C ASP A 116 -9.12 16.14 10.70
N LEU A 117 -7.95 16.31 10.08
CA LEU A 117 -6.92 15.27 9.96
C LEU A 117 -5.84 15.37 11.05
N LYS A 118 -5.86 16.40 11.86
CA LYS A 118 -4.81 16.62 12.89
C LYS A 118 -5.22 16.05 14.25
N PRO A 119 -4.27 15.46 14.99
CA PRO A 119 -2.95 15.03 14.54
C PRO A 119 -3.05 13.85 13.55
N THR A 120 -2.25 13.87 12.49
CA THR A 120 -2.37 12.89 11.40
C THR A 120 -2.09 11.45 11.84
N ILE A 121 -1.28 11.27 12.89
CA ILE A 121 -1.03 9.94 13.48
C ILE A 121 -2.31 9.31 14.07
N ILE A 122 -3.31 10.11 14.40
CA ILE A 122 -4.59 9.66 14.97
C ILE A 122 -5.69 9.71 13.90
N ASN A 123 -5.83 10.83 13.20
CA ASN A 123 -6.99 11.11 12.35
C ASN A 123 -6.69 11.02 10.84
N GLY A 124 -5.43 10.87 10.45
CA GLY A 124 -5.01 11.00 9.05
C GLY A 124 -4.91 9.70 8.28
N TRP A 125 -5.33 8.57 8.84
CA TRP A 125 -5.23 7.28 8.17
C TRP A 125 -6.41 7.00 7.24
N PHE A 126 -6.12 6.41 6.08
CA PHE A 126 -7.13 6.05 5.10
C PHE A 126 -6.65 4.86 4.23
N TRP A 127 -7.57 4.17 3.65
CA TRP A 127 -7.32 3.14 2.63
C TRP A 127 -7.18 3.81 1.28
N SER A 128 -5.98 3.85 0.72
CA SER A 128 -5.71 4.52 -0.55
C SER A 128 -6.24 3.74 -1.77
N GLY A 129 -6.55 2.46 -1.59
CA GLY A 129 -7.19 1.62 -2.61
C GLY A 129 -8.66 1.97 -2.80
N SER A 130 -9.41 2.12 -1.71
CA SER A 130 -10.86 2.41 -1.72
C SER A 130 -11.21 3.87 -1.45
N GLY A 131 -10.25 4.69 -0.99
CA GLY A 131 -10.49 6.07 -0.58
C GLY A 131 -11.18 6.24 0.77
N LYS A 132 -11.51 5.15 1.48
CA LYS A 132 -12.22 5.23 2.77
C LYS A 132 -11.29 5.62 3.91
N ARG A 133 -11.78 6.47 4.80
CA ARG A 133 -11.06 6.86 6.02
C ARG A 133 -11.06 5.69 7.02
N ILE A 134 -9.93 5.51 7.68
CA ILE A 134 -9.83 4.67 8.87
C ILE A 134 -10.27 5.53 10.06
N PRO A 135 -11.15 5.04 10.95
CA PRO A 135 -11.54 5.77 12.14
C PRO A 135 -10.32 6.18 12.99
N PRO A 136 -10.43 7.24 13.81
CA PRO A 136 -9.34 7.67 14.67
C PRO A 136 -8.75 6.50 15.48
N THR A 137 -7.44 6.38 15.50
CA THR A 137 -6.73 5.24 16.09
C THR A 137 -7.00 5.09 17.61
N ASN A 138 -7.38 6.18 18.26
CA ASN A 138 -7.76 6.23 19.67
C ASN A 138 -9.27 6.14 19.91
N SER A 139 -10.09 5.91 18.87
CA SER A 139 -11.55 5.81 19.00
C SER A 139 -11.92 4.60 19.85
N LYS A 140 -12.92 4.79 20.73
CA LYS A 140 -13.55 3.72 21.48
C LYS A 140 -14.91 3.32 20.92
N ALA A 141 -15.34 4.00 19.86
CA ALA A 141 -16.63 3.78 19.21
C ALA A 141 -16.44 2.91 17.95
N GLY A 142 -16.96 1.69 18.02
CA GLY A 142 -16.88 0.75 16.90
C GLY A 142 -15.47 0.20 16.64
N TRP A 143 -15.32 -0.46 15.50
CA TRP A 143 -14.04 -1.00 15.07
C TRP A 143 -13.22 0.09 14.37
N ASN A 144 -12.01 0.34 14.85
CA ASN A 144 -11.08 1.35 14.34
C ASN A 144 -9.78 0.75 13.81
N GLY A 145 -9.79 -0.55 13.51
CA GLY A 145 -8.62 -1.29 13.04
C GLY A 145 -8.13 -2.31 14.08
N ASP A 146 -7.10 -3.03 13.69
CA ASP A 146 -6.46 -4.06 14.51
C ASP A 146 -5.00 -3.67 14.81
N TRP A 147 -4.83 -2.44 15.29
CA TRP A 147 -3.52 -1.89 15.61
C TRP A 147 -2.85 -2.64 16.76
N SER A 148 -1.56 -2.92 16.63
CA SER A 148 -0.77 -3.50 17.72
C SER A 148 -0.81 -2.62 18.97
N ARG A 149 -0.83 -3.25 20.13
CA ARG A 149 -0.80 -2.53 21.42
C ARG A 149 0.60 -2.35 21.98
N THR A 150 1.58 -3.04 21.43
CA THR A 150 2.94 -3.06 21.96
C THR A 150 4.01 -2.76 20.92
N GLY A 151 3.86 -3.19 19.67
CA GLY A 151 4.85 -2.97 18.62
C GLY A 151 6.28 -3.31 19.03
N GLY A 152 7.25 -2.87 18.22
CA GLY A 152 8.67 -3.10 18.49
C GLY A 152 9.26 -2.27 19.63
N GLY A 153 8.63 -1.15 19.96
CA GLY A 153 9.04 -0.26 21.05
C GLY A 153 8.26 -0.43 22.35
N ASN A 154 7.44 -1.49 22.44
CA ASN A 154 6.48 -1.69 23.54
C ASN A 154 5.52 -0.50 23.69
N GLN A 155 5.13 0.09 22.56
CA GLN A 155 4.19 1.21 22.47
C GLN A 155 3.02 0.85 21.57
N PRO A 156 1.80 1.31 21.88
CA PRO A 156 0.67 1.14 20.97
C PRO A 156 0.93 1.76 19.59
N GLN A 157 0.49 1.06 18.55
CA GLN A 157 0.59 1.51 17.17
C GLN A 157 -0.65 2.34 16.78
N PRO A 158 -0.51 3.27 15.84
CA PRO A 158 0.71 3.73 15.19
C PRO A 158 1.54 4.62 16.11
N ASP A 159 2.87 4.47 16.11
CA ASP A 159 3.76 5.23 17.00
C ASP A 159 4.83 6.06 16.30
N ASN A 160 4.97 5.91 14.98
CA ASN A 160 5.96 6.61 14.15
C ASN A 160 7.39 6.52 14.71
N ARG A 161 7.78 5.32 15.17
CA ARG A 161 9.05 5.10 15.86
C ARG A 161 10.24 5.38 14.97
N GLU A 162 10.22 4.90 13.72
CA GLU A 162 11.34 5.06 12.80
C GLU A 162 11.65 6.53 12.52
N PHE A 163 10.63 7.39 12.52
CA PHE A 163 10.84 8.83 12.39
C PHE A 163 11.70 9.42 13.52
N ARG A 164 11.49 8.94 14.75
CA ARG A 164 12.30 9.38 15.90
C ARG A 164 13.73 8.84 15.85
N GLU A 165 13.92 7.66 15.26
CA GLU A 165 15.22 6.99 15.21
C GLU A 165 16.06 7.42 14.01
N THR A 166 15.44 7.59 12.84
CA THR A 166 16.14 7.78 11.56
C THR A 166 15.62 8.94 10.71
N GLY A 167 14.50 9.57 11.09
CA GLY A 167 13.83 10.60 10.31
C GLY A 167 12.86 10.05 9.25
N ASN A 168 12.73 8.74 9.10
CA ASN A 168 11.84 8.13 8.12
C ASN A 168 10.40 8.07 8.65
N ASP A 169 9.48 8.78 8.01
CA ASP A 169 8.07 8.81 8.41
C ASP A 169 7.39 7.45 8.11
N GLU A 170 6.82 6.83 9.16
CA GLU A 170 6.03 5.61 9.04
C GLU A 170 4.62 5.97 8.57
N ALA A 171 4.45 6.05 7.26
CA ALA A 171 3.22 6.54 6.64
C ALA A 171 2.40 5.47 5.92
N CYS A 172 2.82 4.20 5.97
CA CYS A 172 2.14 3.07 5.34
C CYS A 172 1.71 2.05 6.40
N ILE A 173 0.59 1.35 6.16
CA ILE A 173 0.13 0.28 7.05
C ILE A 173 0.59 -1.07 6.51
N ALA A 174 1.30 -1.80 7.35
CA ALA A 174 1.59 -3.22 7.15
C ALA A 174 0.84 -4.06 8.20
N ILE A 175 0.48 -5.30 7.82
CA ILE A 175 0.10 -6.31 8.80
C ILE A 175 1.34 -7.16 9.06
N LEU A 176 1.67 -7.32 10.34
CA LEU A 176 2.78 -8.13 10.80
C LEU A 176 2.23 -9.39 11.49
N ASN A 177 2.77 -10.55 11.11
CA ASN A 177 2.37 -11.83 11.66
C ASN A 177 3.30 -12.20 12.85
N ASN A 178 2.87 -11.84 14.03
CA ASN A 178 3.55 -12.10 15.30
C ASN A 178 5.04 -11.67 15.34
N PHE A 179 5.37 -10.62 14.58
CA PHE A 179 6.76 -10.18 14.39
C PHE A 179 7.39 -9.66 15.70
N TYR A 180 6.59 -9.03 16.54
CA TYR A 180 6.99 -8.52 17.84
C TYR A 180 6.35 -9.30 19.00
N ASN A 181 5.89 -10.54 18.78
CA ASN A 181 5.13 -11.36 19.72
C ASN A 181 3.80 -10.72 20.17
N ASP A 182 3.19 -9.97 19.27
CA ASP A 182 1.96 -9.20 19.50
C ASP A 182 0.76 -9.71 18.68
N GLY A 183 0.92 -10.85 18.02
CA GLY A 183 -0.10 -11.47 17.18
C GLY A 183 -0.05 -10.99 15.73
N VAL A 184 -1.12 -11.24 14.98
CA VAL A 184 -1.26 -10.78 13.60
C VAL A 184 -2.02 -9.46 13.63
N VAL A 185 -1.31 -8.34 13.55
CA VAL A 185 -1.84 -6.99 13.84
C VAL A 185 -1.25 -5.93 12.91
N TRP A 186 -1.87 -4.75 12.92
CA TRP A 186 -1.45 -3.62 12.09
C TRP A 186 -0.36 -2.81 12.75
N HIS A 187 0.59 -2.35 11.91
CA HIS A 187 1.66 -1.43 12.29
C HIS A 187 1.80 -0.33 11.27
N ASP A 188 2.15 0.89 11.71
CA ASP A 188 2.72 1.87 10.82
C ASP A 188 4.16 1.50 10.50
N VAL A 189 4.55 1.70 9.26
CA VAL A 189 5.88 1.33 8.72
C VAL A 189 6.27 2.35 7.65
N ALA A 190 7.56 2.67 7.56
CA ALA A 190 8.06 3.52 6.49
C ALA A 190 7.88 2.84 5.13
N CYS A 191 7.29 3.57 4.18
CA CYS A 191 6.80 3.02 2.91
C CYS A 191 7.89 2.49 1.97
N HIS A 192 9.15 2.80 2.24
CA HIS A 192 10.29 2.32 1.45
C HIS A 192 10.76 0.90 1.80
N HIS A 193 10.32 0.36 2.95
CA HIS A 193 10.59 -1.04 3.25
C HIS A 193 9.98 -1.96 2.20
N VAL A 194 10.57 -3.15 2.04
CA VAL A 194 10.06 -4.13 1.07
C VAL A 194 9.30 -5.24 1.78
N LYS A 195 8.19 -5.67 1.21
CA LYS A 195 7.31 -6.71 1.74
C LYS A 195 6.58 -7.44 0.62
N PRO A 196 6.10 -8.67 0.87
CA PRO A 196 4.99 -9.25 0.11
C PRO A 196 3.74 -8.38 0.24
N TRP A 197 2.75 -8.59 -0.62
CA TRP A 197 1.54 -7.79 -0.64
C TRP A 197 0.30 -8.61 -1.03
N ILE A 198 -0.85 -8.05 -0.73
CA ILE A 198 -2.14 -8.53 -1.22
C ILE A 198 -2.74 -7.43 -2.10
N CYS A 199 -3.22 -7.81 -3.29
CA CYS A 199 -4.09 -6.97 -4.09
C CYS A 199 -5.56 -7.40 -3.92
N GLU A 200 -6.46 -6.43 -4.07
CA GLU A 200 -7.91 -6.57 -4.08
C GLU A 200 -8.45 -5.90 -5.35
N ASP A 201 -9.50 -6.45 -5.96
CA ASP A 201 -10.15 -5.84 -7.12
C ASP A 201 -10.58 -4.39 -6.80
N SER A 202 -10.31 -3.47 -7.71
CA SER A 202 -10.72 -2.07 -7.62
C SER A 202 -11.81 -1.78 -8.64
N GLU A 203 -13.03 -1.53 -8.17
CA GLU A 203 -14.16 -1.19 -9.04
C GLU A 203 -13.89 0.06 -9.88
N GLU A 204 -13.19 1.05 -9.32
CA GLU A 204 -12.80 2.26 -10.04
C GLU A 204 -11.88 1.93 -11.23
N LEU A 205 -10.84 1.13 -11.00
CA LEU A 205 -9.89 0.75 -12.04
C LEU A 205 -10.51 -0.19 -13.06
N LEU A 206 -11.37 -1.12 -12.63
CA LEU A 206 -12.15 -1.99 -13.51
C LEU A 206 -13.10 -1.17 -14.39
N ALA A 207 -13.83 -0.23 -13.81
CA ALA A 207 -14.72 0.66 -14.57
C ALA A 207 -13.95 1.49 -15.60
N PHE A 208 -12.78 2.03 -15.21
CA PHE A 208 -11.91 2.75 -16.12
C PHE A 208 -11.44 1.85 -17.29
N ALA A 209 -10.95 0.65 -16.99
CA ALA A 209 -10.47 -0.25 -18.03
C ALA A 209 -11.61 -0.74 -18.95
N ARG A 210 -12.79 -1.04 -18.40
CA ARG A 210 -14.00 -1.42 -19.15
C ARG A 210 -14.50 -0.31 -20.07
N SER A 211 -14.17 0.96 -19.81
CA SER A 211 -14.50 2.06 -20.72
C SER A 211 -13.75 1.97 -22.05
N SER A 212 -12.58 1.33 -22.07
CA SER A 212 -11.77 1.09 -23.27
C SER A 212 -11.93 -0.33 -23.84
N ASP A 213 -12.19 -1.33 -22.99
CA ASP A 213 -12.42 -2.72 -23.38
C ASP A 213 -13.53 -3.37 -22.54
N ARG A 214 -14.73 -3.48 -23.12
CA ARG A 214 -15.91 -4.07 -22.45
C ARG A 214 -15.79 -5.58 -22.19
N SER A 215 -14.79 -6.26 -22.73
CA SER A 215 -14.57 -7.70 -22.49
C SER A 215 -13.86 -7.99 -21.15
N ILE A 216 -13.46 -6.97 -20.41
CA ILE A 216 -12.82 -7.13 -19.09
C ILE A 216 -13.88 -7.58 -18.06
N PRO A 217 -13.69 -8.77 -17.43
CA PRO A 217 -14.63 -9.38 -16.51
C PRO A 217 -14.72 -8.68 -15.17
#